data_bd3426367bec4667abe2cda9e81610f9
#
_entry.id   bd3426367bec4667abe2cda9e81610f9
#
_cell.length_a   1.000
_cell.length_b   1.000
_cell.length_c   1.000
_cell.angle_alpha   90.00
_cell.angle_beta   90.00
_cell.angle_gamma   90.00
#
_symmetry.space_group_name_H-M   'P 1'
#
loop_
_entity.id
_entity.type
_entity.pdbx_description
1 polymer ?
#
loop_
_entity_poly.entity_id
_entity_poly.type
_entity_poly.pdbx_seq_one_letter_code
_entity_poly.pdbx_strand_id
1 'polypeptide(L)'
;MSRLFTFLCLSLLFNLAQAQLPTPEYKKGQAILSGTIANYNPDDNLIFKIGAPNIVMGTAETLYPTVEADGSFTINIPLYHSAQVRMIIGNADLVILLSPEKETNVTINLSNLPGKQFVYSGQYATINNEWCQPELITKIPPVYRDGDLLDSIAGISANKFKERCINQYKQYIAHNNTQSQFSEDTRTLANLSCAFDCLENLQATHYCLQTAYQKKENITREQAFAAFLDIHLPDDFHNYLKDFPVNHPLALYCYNYRNVVTNFLYDTHYDPLSMEKYLL
;
A
#
# COMPACT_ATOMS: atom_id res chain seq x y z
N MET A 1 -21.80 -34.61 -33.74
CA MET A 1 -21.68 -34.45 -32.27
C MET A 1 -20.25 -34.17 -31.81
N SER A 2 -19.22 -34.73 -32.44
CA SER A 2 -17.80 -34.55 -32.04
C SER A 2 -17.29 -33.08 -32.11
N ARG A 3 -17.63 -32.31 -33.13
CA ARG A 3 -17.12 -30.94 -33.31
C ARG A 3 -17.70 -29.91 -32.31
N LEU A 4 -18.92 -30.14 -31.81
CA LEU A 4 -19.54 -29.25 -30.80
C LEU A 4 -18.90 -29.44 -29.43
N PHE A 5 -18.48 -30.66 -29.11
CA PHE A 5 -17.80 -30.98 -27.85
C PHE A 5 -16.39 -30.36 -27.78
N THR A 6 -15.67 -30.35 -28.93
CA THR A 6 -14.33 -29.77 -29.01
C THR A 6 -14.37 -28.23 -28.84
N PHE A 7 -15.40 -27.57 -29.37
CA PHE A 7 -15.58 -26.11 -29.22
C PHE A 7 -15.96 -25.73 -27.79
N LEU A 8 -16.78 -26.55 -27.11
CA LEU A 8 -17.16 -26.34 -25.71
C LEU A 8 -15.97 -26.53 -24.76
N CYS A 9 -15.13 -27.52 -25.01
CA CYS A 9 -13.88 -27.71 -24.23
C CYS A 9 -12.86 -26.62 -24.46
N LEU A 10 -12.71 -26.08 -25.68
CA LEU A 10 -11.84 -24.93 -25.96
C LEU A 10 -12.33 -23.66 -25.27
N SER A 11 -13.63 -23.39 -25.26
CA SER A 11 -14.19 -22.22 -24.59
C SER A 11 -14.08 -22.31 -23.05
N LEU A 12 -14.13 -23.50 -22.47
CA LEU A 12 -13.89 -23.73 -21.05
C LEU A 12 -12.40 -23.53 -20.65
N LEU A 13 -11.48 -23.89 -21.54
CA LEU A 13 -10.03 -23.70 -21.31
C LEU A 13 -9.64 -22.21 -21.39
N PHE A 14 -10.31 -21.40 -22.19
CA PHE A 14 -10.07 -19.93 -22.24
C PHE A 14 -10.55 -19.18 -21.00
N ASN A 15 -11.52 -19.73 -20.23
CA ASN A 15 -11.98 -19.11 -18.99
C ASN A 15 -11.14 -19.49 -17.74
N LEU A 16 -10.18 -20.42 -17.86
CA LEU A 16 -9.32 -20.83 -16.74
C LEU A 16 -7.97 -20.13 -16.70
N ALA A 17 -7.63 -19.33 -17.70
CA ALA A 17 -6.47 -18.47 -17.67
C ALA A 17 -6.86 -17.10 -17.06
N GLN A 18 -7.31 -17.05 -15.81
CA GLN A 18 -7.14 -15.83 -15.02
C GLN A 18 -5.64 -15.63 -14.92
N ALA A 19 -5.12 -14.69 -15.70
CA ALA A 19 -3.72 -14.37 -15.70
C ALA A 19 -3.37 -13.85 -14.29
N GLN A 20 -2.73 -14.69 -13.48
CA GLN A 20 -2.14 -14.26 -12.24
C GLN A 20 -1.13 -13.14 -12.52
N LEU A 21 -1.04 -12.17 -11.64
CA LEU A 21 0.00 -11.15 -11.73
C LEU A 21 1.37 -11.82 -11.83
N PRO A 22 2.18 -11.50 -12.84
CA PRO A 22 3.52 -12.02 -12.93
C PRO A 22 4.36 -11.50 -11.75
N THR A 23 5.36 -12.27 -11.32
CA THR A 23 6.36 -11.76 -10.38
C THR A 23 7.01 -10.50 -10.98
N PRO A 24 7.08 -9.38 -10.23
CA PRO A 24 7.70 -8.16 -10.74
C PRO A 24 9.18 -8.39 -11.08
N GLU A 25 9.55 -8.07 -12.30
CA GLU A 25 10.93 -8.12 -12.75
C GLU A 25 11.54 -6.73 -12.73
N TYR A 26 12.85 -6.64 -12.43
CA TYR A 26 13.57 -5.37 -12.52
C TYR A 26 13.68 -4.96 -13.99
N LYS A 27 12.99 -3.90 -14.33
CA LYS A 27 12.99 -3.30 -15.65
C LYS A 27 12.83 -1.79 -15.52
N LYS A 28 13.95 -1.06 -15.63
CA LYS A 28 13.89 0.40 -15.62
C LYS A 28 13.19 0.92 -16.88
N GLY A 29 12.21 1.79 -16.71
CA GLY A 29 11.49 2.41 -17.82
C GLY A 29 10.58 3.54 -17.33
N GLN A 30 9.80 4.10 -18.27
CA GLN A 30 8.77 5.11 -18.00
C GLN A 30 7.41 4.45 -18.10
N ALA A 31 6.61 4.50 -17.03
CA ALA A 31 5.19 4.25 -17.13
C ALA A 31 4.48 5.54 -17.59
N ILE A 32 3.47 5.42 -18.44
CA ILE A 32 2.69 6.55 -18.91
C ILE A 32 1.35 6.53 -18.20
N LEU A 33 1.04 7.58 -17.46
CA LEU A 33 -0.28 7.83 -16.90
C LEU A 33 -0.90 9.02 -17.67
N SER A 34 -2.00 8.75 -18.36
CA SER A 34 -2.77 9.76 -19.08
C SER A 34 -4.20 9.78 -18.56
N GLY A 35 -4.93 10.86 -18.81
CA GLY A 35 -6.34 10.90 -18.44
C GLY A 35 -6.99 12.26 -18.56
N THR A 36 -8.22 12.32 -18.02
CA THR A 36 -9.03 13.54 -18.00
C THR A 36 -9.65 13.74 -16.63
N ILE A 37 -9.75 14.99 -16.20
CA ILE A 37 -10.45 15.42 -14.99
C ILE A 37 -11.76 16.06 -15.42
N ALA A 38 -12.87 15.40 -15.11
CA ALA A 38 -14.20 15.90 -15.46
C ALA A 38 -14.50 17.19 -14.69
N ASN A 39 -15.08 18.16 -15.41
CA ASN A 39 -15.43 19.47 -14.87
C ASN A 39 -14.23 20.24 -14.29
N TYR A 40 -13.04 20.03 -14.85
CA TYR A 40 -11.85 20.76 -14.45
C TYR A 40 -12.00 22.25 -14.69
N ASN A 41 -11.60 23.05 -13.71
CA ASN A 41 -11.50 24.49 -13.85
C ASN A 41 -10.06 24.90 -13.51
N PRO A 42 -9.32 25.53 -14.43
CA PRO A 42 -7.93 25.95 -14.19
C PRO A 42 -7.75 26.90 -13.00
N ASP A 43 -8.80 27.63 -12.63
CA ASP A 43 -8.78 28.56 -11.49
C ASP A 43 -8.92 27.83 -10.13
N ASP A 44 -9.32 26.56 -10.14
CA ASP A 44 -9.32 25.74 -8.94
C ASP A 44 -7.87 25.36 -8.60
N ASN A 45 -7.39 25.71 -7.43
CA ASN A 45 -6.05 25.34 -6.96
C ASN A 45 -5.99 23.82 -6.67
N LEU A 46 -6.18 23.01 -7.70
CA LEU A 46 -6.21 21.57 -7.58
C LEU A 46 -4.79 21.02 -7.30
N ILE A 47 -4.62 20.43 -6.13
CA ILE A 47 -3.39 19.70 -5.82
C ILE A 47 -3.41 18.40 -6.62
N PHE A 48 -2.43 18.20 -7.51
CA PHE A 48 -2.23 16.93 -8.20
C PHE A 48 -0.76 16.54 -8.13
N LYS A 49 -0.46 15.44 -7.45
CA LYS A 49 0.90 14.93 -7.29
C LYS A 49 0.94 13.42 -7.30
N ILE A 50 2.06 12.88 -7.75
CA ILE A 50 2.34 11.45 -7.87
C ILE A 50 3.64 11.14 -7.14
N GLY A 51 3.61 10.18 -6.22
CA GLY A 51 4.78 9.68 -5.51
C GLY A 51 5.26 8.38 -6.15
N ALA A 52 6.28 8.45 -7.01
CA ALA A 52 6.89 7.30 -7.64
C ALA A 52 7.87 6.61 -6.69
N PRO A 53 7.67 5.32 -6.33
CA PRO A 53 8.57 4.62 -5.41
C PRO A 53 9.91 4.30 -6.07
N ASN A 54 10.99 4.50 -5.32
CA ASN A 54 12.32 4.03 -5.70
C ASN A 54 12.85 3.12 -4.58
N ILE A 55 12.68 1.81 -4.76
CA ILE A 55 13.06 0.83 -3.75
C ILE A 55 14.58 0.77 -3.54
N VAL A 56 15.36 1.06 -4.58
CA VAL A 56 16.83 1.02 -4.50
C VAL A 56 17.36 2.13 -3.58
N MET A 57 16.72 3.30 -3.64
CA MET A 57 17.12 4.47 -2.83
C MET A 57 16.30 4.58 -1.53
N GLY A 58 15.30 3.72 -1.30
CA GLY A 58 14.40 3.84 -0.17
C GLY A 58 13.57 5.13 -0.13
N THR A 59 13.43 5.82 -1.29
CA THR A 59 12.77 7.13 -1.40
C THR A 59 11.57 7.08 -2.33
N ALA A 60 10.81 8.16 -2.40
CA ALA A 60 9.85 8.39 -3.47
C ALA A 60 10.14 9.74 -4.12
N GLU A 61 10.14 9.76 -5.44
CA GLU A 61 10.15 10.99 -6.20
C GLU A 61 8.73 11.55 -6.28
N THR A 62 8.57 12.85 -6.02
CA THR A 62 7.27 13.51 -6.18
C THR A 62 7.23 14.23 -7.52
N LEU A 63 6.27 13.84 -8.33
CA LEU A 63 6.01 14.40 -9.66
C LEU A 63 4.70 15.18 -9.63
N TYR A 64 4.65 16.25 -10.42
CA TYR A 64 3.47 17.12 -10.53
C TYR A 64 2.98 17.12 -11.99
N PRO A 65 1.86 16.42 -12.29
CA PRO A 65 1.27 16.45 -13.62
C PRO A 65 0.82 17.87 -14.00
N THR A 66 1.10 18.29 -15.23
CA THR A 66 0.47 19.47 -15.81
C THR A 66 -0.90 19.07 -16.34
N VAL A 67 -1.94 19.80 -15.93
CA VAL A 67 -3.31 19.61 -16.42
C VAL A 67 -3.61 20.72 -17.42
N GLU A 68 -4.02 20.33 -18.62
CA GLU A 68 -4.41 21.26 -19.68
C GLU A 68 -5.77 21.92 -19.37
N ALA A 69 -6.10 23.00 -20.07
CA ALA A 69 -7.33 23.75 -19.83
C ALA A 69 -8.62 22.92 -20.02
N ASP A 70 -8.57 21.87 -20.83
CA ASP A 70 -9.67 20.92 -21.03
C ASP A 70 -9.74 19.80 -19.99
N GLY A 71 -8.85 19.83 -18.99
CA GLY A 71 -8.74 18.82 -17.94
C GLY A 71 -7.92 17.59 -18.32
N SER A 72 -7.36 17.54 -19.54
CA SER A 72 -6.48 16.44 -19.94
C SER A 72 -5.10 16.54 -19.31
N PHE A 73 -4.45 15.39 -19.11
CA PHE A 73 -3.08 15.33 -18.63
C PHE A 73 -2.35 14.08 -19.12
N THR A 74 -1.04 14.17 -19.20
CA THR A 74 -0.15 13.03 -19.44
C THR A 74 1.14 13.21 -18.65
N ILE A 75 1.58 12.17 -17.97
CA ILE A 75 2.83 12.19 -17.21
C ILE A 75 3.61 10.90 -17.40
N ASN A 76 4.92 11.03 -17.56
CA ASN A 76 5.87 9.93 -17.55
C ASN A 76 6.42 9.72 -16.15
N ILE A 77 6.28 8.51 -15.63
CA ILE A 77 6.63 8.14 -14.26
C ILE A 77 7.79 7.15 -14.31
N PRO A 78 8.98 7.52 -13.81
CA PRO A 78 10.12 6.61 -13.80
C PRO A 78 9.86 5.46 -12.81
N LEU A 79 9.93 4.23 -13.31
CA LEU A 79 9.80 3.01 -12.51
C LEU A 79 10.93 2.04 -12.80
N TYR A 80 11.28 1.24 -11.81
CA TYR A 80 12.30 0.17 -11.91
C TYR A 80 11.69 -1.23 -12.02
N HIS A 81 10.41 -1.34 -11.77
CA HIS A 81 9.58 -2.56 -11.89
C HIS A 81 8.11 -2.12 -11.88
N SER A 82 7.20 -3.04 -12.15
CA SER A 82 5.77 -2.79 -11.94
C SER A 82 5.51 -2.56 -10.45
N ALA A 83 4.86 -1.46 -10.11
CA ALA A 83 4.68 -1.04 -8.72
C ALA A 83 3.41 -0.20 -8.52
N GLN A 84 2.90 -0.21 -7.30
CA GLN A 84 1.94 0.77 -6.85
C GLN A 84 2.60 2.14 -6.68
N VAL A 85 1.97 3.15 -7.27
CA VAL A 85 2.37 4.55 -7.25
C VAL A 85 1.31 5.32 -6.49
N ARG A 86 1.69 6.18 -5.55
CA ARG A 86 0.74 7.00 -4.81
C ARG A 86 0.28 8.17 -5.66
N MET A 87 -1.02 8.36 -5.79
CA MET A 87 -1.64 9.49 -6.46
C MET A 87 -2.46 10.30 -5.46
N ILE A 88 -2.20 11.61 -5.39
CA ILE A 88 -2.99 12.54 -4.60
C ILE A 88 -3.58 13.58 -5.56
N ILE A 89 -4.90 13.68 -5.58
CA ILE A 89 -5.63 14.67 -6.37
C ILE A 89 -6.79 15.25 -5.57
N GLY A 90 -6.75 16.55 -5.34
CA GLY A 90 -7.66 17.19 -4.39
C GLY A 90 -7.57 16.54 -3.01
N ASN A 91 -8.68 16.02 -2.52
CA ASN A 91 -8.76 15.30 -1.25
C ASN A 91 -8.60 13.77 -1.39
N ALA A 92 -8.48 13.26 -2.61
CA ALA A 92 -8.29 11.83 -2.83
C ALA A 92 -6.81 11.45 -2.69
N ASP A 93 -6.54 10.41 -1.92
CA ASP A 93 -5.21 9.81 -1.67
C ASP A 93 -5.31 8.31 -1.89
N LEU A 94 -4.80 7.85 -3.00
CA LEU A 94 -4.90 6.45 -3.42
C LEU A 94 -3.60 5.95 -4.03
N VAL A 95 -3.51 4.65 -4.25
CA VAL A 95 -2.41 4.04 -5.01
C VAL A 95 -2.96 3.41 -6.29
N ILE A 96 -2.16 3.47 -7.35
CA ILE A 96 -2.45 2.89 -8.65
C ILE A 96 -1.31 1.98 -9.07
N LEU A 97 -1.62 0.85 -9.67
CA LEU A 97 -0.63 -0.09 -10.17
C LEU A 97 -0.22 0.29 -11.58
N LEU A 98 1.07 0.52 -11.80
CA LEU A 98 1.66 0.90 -13.07
C LEU A 98 2.82 -0.03 -13.44
N SER A 99 3.16 -0.07 -14.72
CA SER A 99 4.28 -0.85 -15.24
C SER A 99 5.16 -0.02 -16.17
N PRO A 100 6.49 -0.19 -16.13
CA PRO A 100 7.39 0.43 -17.10
C PRO A 100 6.97 0.10 -18.53
N GLU A 101 7.09 1.10 -19.42
CA GLU A 101 6.79 0.99 -20.87
C GLU A 101 5.33 0.65 -21.19
N LYS A 102 4.42 0.83 -20.23
CA LYS A 102 2.98 0.63 -20.41
C LYS A 102 2.22 1.90 -20.11
N GLU A 103 1.07 2.01 -20.77
CA GLU A 103 0.13 3.11 -20.60
C GLU A 103 -1.05 2.66 -19.74
N THR A 104 -1.44 3.54 -18.82
CA THR A 104 -2.68 3.46 -18.05
C THR A 104 -3.41 4.77 -18.24
N ASN A 105 -4.69 4.70 -18.63
CA ASN A 105 -5.53 5.88 -18.75
C ASN A 105 -6.54 5.92 -17.61
N VAL A 106 -6.86 7.12 -17.11
CA VAL A 106 -7.84 7.32 -16.03
C VAL A 106 -8.77 8.48 -16.33
N THR A 107 -10.06 8.24 -16.18
CA THR A 107 -11.07 9.31 -16.12
C THR A 107 -11.36 9.60 -14.65
N ILE A 108 -11.21 10.86 -14.24
CA ILE A 108 -11.35 11.32 -12.87
C ILE A 108 -12.58 12.21 -12.76
N ASN A 109 -13.50 11.88 -11.85
CA ASN A 109 -14.63 12.73 -11.50
C ASN A 109 -14.76 12.82 -9.97
N LEU A 110 -14.15 13.84 -9.39
CA LEU A 110 -14.10 14.05 -7.94
C LEU A 110 -15.47 14.34 -7.31
N SER A 111 -16.48 14.67 -8.13
CA SER A 111 -17.87 14.88 -7.67
C SER A 111 -18.63 13.56 -7.49
N ASN A 112 -18.12 12.45 -7.99
CA ASN A 112 -18.76 11.15 -7.83
C ASN A 112 -18.58 10.59 -6.41
N LEU A 113 -19.42 9.62 -6.06
CA LEU A 113 -19.30 8.85 -4.82
C LEU A 113 -17.97 8.08 -4.78
N PRO A 114 -17.42 7.81 -3.58
CA PRO A 114 -16.26 6.95 -3.43
C PRO A 114 -16.43 5.62 -4.19
N GLY A 115 -15.35 5.14 -4.80
CA GLY A 115 -15.37 3.96 -5.68
C GLY A 115 -15.78 4.23 -7.13
N LYS A 116 -16.41 5.39 -7.42
CA LYS A 116 -16.81 5.81 -8.78
C LYS A 116 -16.08 7.07 -9.26
N GLN A 117 -15.17 7.58 -8.47
CA GLN A 117 -14.41 8.80 -8.79
C GLN A 117 -13.36 8.57 -9.86
N PHE A 118 -12.86 7.33 -9.98
CA PHE A 118 -11.78 6.95 -10.87
C PHE A 118 -12.21 5.77 -11.72
N VAL A 119 -12.01 5.87 -13.03
CA VAL A 119 -12.26 4.80 -13.99
C VAL A 119 -11.00 4.59 -14.82
N TYR A 120 -10.37 3.44 -14.65
CA TYR A 120 -9.12 3.09 -15.30
C TYR A 120 -9.34 2.22 -16.54
N SER A 121 -8.48 2.42 -17.53
CA SER A 121 -8.35 1.56 -18.72
C SER A 121 -6.87 1.32 -19.04
N GLY A 122 -6.57 0.32 -19.87
CA GLY A 122 -5.19 -0.07 -20.19
C GLY A 122 -4.61 -1.10 -19.23
N GLN A 123 -3.31 -1.01 -18.98
CA GLN A 123 -2.60 -1.98 -18.14
C GLN A 123 -3.11 -1.93 -16.69
N TYR A 124 -3.39 -3.11 -16.11
CA TYR A 124 -3.91 -3.29 -14.75
C TYR A 124 -5.25 -2.59 -14.44
N ALA A 125 -6.06 -2.29 -15.48
CA ALA A 125 -7.34 -1.60 -15.30
C ALA A 125 -8.27 -2.30 -14.30
N THR A 126 -8.37 -3.63 -14.34
CA THR A 126 -9.20 -4.41 -13.40
C THR A 126 -8.76 -4.14 -11.96
N ILE A 127 -7.48 -4.32 -11.67
CA ILE A 127 -6.93 -4.12 -10.31
C ILE A 127 -7.14 -2.68 -9.85
N ASN A 128 -6.80 -1.69 -10.69
CA ASN A 128 -6.92 -0.28 -10.33
C ASN A 128 -8.39 0.13 -10.08
N ASN A 129 -9.34 -0.39 -10.86
CA ASN A 129 -10.76 -0.12 -10.64
C ASN A 129 -11.29 -0.79 -9.38
N GLU A 130 -10.88 -2.03 -9.12
CA GLU A 130 -11.26 -2.78 -7.91
C GLU A 130 -10.63 -2.16 -6.65
N TRP A 131 -9.40 -1.64 -6.75
CA TRP A 131 -8.67 -1.03 -5.63
C TRP A 131 -9.37 0.21 -5.05
N CYS A 132 -10.12 0.91 -5.88
CA CYS A 132 -10.86 2.11 -5.48
C CYS A 132 -12.20 1.79 -4.78
N GLN A 133 -12.61 0.52 -4.72
CA GLN A 133 -13.90 0.15 -4.14
C GLN A 133 -13.86 0.18 -2.61
N PRO A 134 -14.86 0.77 -1.95
CA PRO A 134 -14.86 0.94 -0.49
C PRO A 134 -15.00 -0.37 0.29
N GLU A 135 -15.45 -1.43 -0.34
CA GLU A 135 -15.60 -2.76 0.27
C GLU A 135 -14.26 -3.48 0.45
N LEU A 136 -13.22 -3.06 -0.29
CA LEU A 136 -11.88 -3.64 -0.20
C LEU A 136 -11.05 -2.88 0.82
N ILE A 137 -10.52 -3.57 1.82
CA ILE A 137 -9.60 -2.98 2.79
C ILE A 137 -8.19 -3.06 2.23
N THR A 138 -7.65 -1.93 1.79
CA THR A 138 -6.34 -1.83 1.15
C THR A 138 -5.28 -1.20 2.03
N LYS A 139 -5.65 -0.72 3.24
CA LYS A 139 -4.78 0.06 4.11
C LYS A 139 -5.11 -0.14 5.58
N ILE A 140 -4.06 -0.27 6.40
CA ILE A 140 -4.13 -0.13 7.86
C ILE A 140 -3.58 1.27 8.20
N PRO A 141 -4.35 2.13 8.89
CA PRO A 141 -3.85 3.46 9.26
C PRO A 141 -2.60 3.37 10.12
N PRO A 142 -1.59 4.24 9.90
CA PRO A 142 -0.46 4.34 10.80
C PRO A 142 -0.92 4.90 12.15
N VAL A 143 -0.68 4.13 13.22
CA VAL A 143 -1.18 4.44 14.57
C VAL A 143 -0.69 5.81 15.07
N TYR A 144 0.54 6.16 14.77
CA TYR A 144 1.14 7.43 15.21
C TYR A 144 0.55 8.69 14.54
N ARG A 145 -0.32 8.54 13.54
CA ARG A 145 -1.01 9.64 12.85
C ARG A 145 -2.47 9.76 13.23
N ASP A 146 -2.99 8.84 14.02
CA ASP A 146 -4.40 8.79 14.39
C ASP A 146 -4.54 9.09 15.89
N GLY A 147 -5.17 10.22 16.21
CA GLY A 147 -5.31 10.68 17.58
C GLY A 147 -6.12 9.73 18.46
N ASP A 148 -7.17 9.11 17.92
CA ASP A 148 -8.04 8.20 18.66
C ASP A 148 -7.33 6.86 18.90
N LEU A 149 -6.56 6.40 17.89
CA LEU A 149 -5.74 5.20 18.05
C LEU A 149 -4.64 5.42 19.09
N LEU A 150 -3.96 6.59 19.09
CA LEU A 150 -2.97 6.93 20.10
C LEU A 150 -3.56 6.92 21.52
N ASP A 151 -4.75 7.53 21.72
CA ASP A 151 -5.42 7.52 23.01
C ASP A 151 -5.72 6.10 23.50
N SER A 152 -6.10 5.23 22.58
CA SER A 152 -6.45 3.84 22.88
C SER A 152 -5.27 2.93 23.22
N ILE A 153 -4.03 3.35 22.92
CA ILE A 153 -2.81 2.61 23.24
C ILE A 153 -2.00 3.22 24.39
N ALA A 154 -2.46 4.36 24.93
CA ALA A 154 -1.75 5.04 26.00
C ALA A 154 -1.68 4.19 27.28
N GLY A 155 -0.46 3.74 27.63
CA GLY A 155 -0.17 2.93 28.83
C GLY A 155 -0.29 1.41 28.63
N ILE A 156 -0.48 0.91 27.40
CA ILE A 156 -0.38 -0.54 27.14
C ILE A 156 1.08 -0.97 26.97
N SER A 157 1.36 -2.26 27.22
CA SER A 157 2.69 -2.82 26.97
C SER A 157 2.95 -3.02 25.46
N ALA A 158 4.24 -3.13 25.07
CA ALA A 158 4.63 -3.43 23.70
C ALA A 158 4.00 -4.73 23.18
N ASN A 159 3.92 -5.79 24.00
CA ASN A 159 3.26 -7.03 23.62
C ASN A 159 1.76 -6.86 23.37
N LYS A 160 1.04 -6.09 24.18
CA LYS A 160 -0.37 -5.79 23.93
C LYS A 160 -0.57 -4.96 22.66
N PHE A 161 0.33 -4.03 22.39
CA PHE A 161 0.32 -3.28 21.14
C PHE A 161 0.54 -4.21 19.94
N LYS A 162 1.54 -5.10 20.01
CA LYS A 162 1.80 -6.12 18.98
C LYS A 162 0.58 -6.99 18.71
N GLU A 163 -0.02 -7.56 19.77
CA GLU A 163 -1.23 -8.39 19.66
C GLU A 163 -2.38 -7.63 18.98
N ARG A 164 -2.58 -6.35 19.33
CA ARG A 164 -3.61 -5.51 18.71
C ARG A 164 -3.39 -5.31 17.21
N CYS A 165 -2.16 -4.95 16.80
CA CYS A 165 -1.82 -4.76 15.39
C CYS A 165 -2.04 -6.06 14.58
N ILE A 166 -1.57 -7.19 15.11
CA ILE A 166 -1.71 -8.50 14.45
C ILE A 166 -3.19 -8.93 14.36
N ASN A 167 -3.98 -8.69 15.40
CA ASN A 167 -5.40 -9.04 15.38
C ASN A 167 -6.18 -8.19 14.37
N GLN A 168 -5.89 -6.89 14.29
CA GLN A 168 -6.47 -6.01 13.28
C GLN A 168 -6.12 -6.48 11.85
N TYR A 169 -4.86 -6.78 11.60
CA TYR A 169 -4.40 -7.34 10.34
C TYR A 169 -5.15 -8.63 9.96
N LYS A 170 -5.26 -9.59 10.89
CA LYS A 170 -6.00 -10.84 10.68
C LYS A 170 -7.48 -10.60 10.34
N GLN A 171 -8.12 -9.64 10.99
CA GLN A 171 -9.51 -9.28 10.70
C GLN A 171 -9.65 -8.71 9.29
N TYR A 172 -8.72 -7.87 8.85
CA TYR A 172 -8.76 -7.26 7.52
C TYR A 172 -8.54 -8.29 6.41
N ILE A 173 -7.59 -9.22 6.60
CA ILE A 173 -7.42 -10.34 5.67
C ILE A 173 -8.67 -11.22 5.60
N ALA A 174 -9.24 -11.55 6.75
CA ALA A 174 -10.47 -12.35 6.79
C ALA A 174 -11.60 -11.66 6.04
N HIS A 175 -11.77 -10.34 6.22
CA HIS A 175 -12.73 -9.54 5.47
C HIS A 175 -12.44 -9.59 3.96
N ASN A 176 -11.24 -9.24 3.52
CA ASN A 176 -10.88 -9.22 2.10
C ASN A 176 -11.09 -10.58 1.42
N ASN A 177 -10.79 -11.67 2.12
CA ASN A 177 -10.96 -13.02 1.58
C ASN A 177 -12.45 -13.38 1.35
N THR A 178 -13.40 -12.72 2.02
CA THR A 178 -14.84 -12.91 1.78
C THR A 178 -15.35 -12.14 0.58
N GLN A 179 -14.58 -11.19 0.04
CA GLN A 179 -14.98 -10.29 -1.05
C GLN A 179 -14.81 -10.98 -2.42
N SER A 180 -15.67 -11.96 -2.72
CA SER A 180 -15.56 -12.78 -3.94
C SER A 180 -15.82 -12.01 -5.24
N GLN A 181 -16.39 -10.80 -5.18
CA GLN A 181 -16.59 -9.92 -6.34
C GLN A 181 -15.29 -9.33 -6.89
N PHE A 182 -14.20 -9.32 -6.10
CA PHE A 182 -12.89 -8.85 -6.55
C PHE A 182 -12.04 -9.99 -7.08
N SER A 183 -11.16 -9.69 -8.02
CA SER A 183 -10.18 -10.64 -8.56
C SER A 183 -9.24 -11.15 -7.46
N GLU A 184 -8.71 -12.36 -7.64
CA GLU A 184 -7.76 -12.96 -6.71
C GLU A 184 -6.50 -12.10 -6.57
N ASP A 185 -6.00 -11.56 -7.67
CA ASP A 185 -4.84 -10.67 -7.69
C ASP A 185 -5.06 -9.42 -6.84
N THR A 186 -6.23 -8.79 -6.98
CA THR A 186 -6.57 -7.60 -6.19
C THR A 186 -6.66 -7.92 -4.70
N ARG A 187 -7.32 -9.01 -4.32
CA ARG A 187 -7.37 -9.44 -2.91
C ARG A 187 -6.00 -9.77 -2.35
N THR A 188 -5.16 -10.46 -3.14
CA THR A 188 -3.79 -10.79 -2.75
C THR A 188 -2.96 -9.53 -2.50
N LEU A 189 -2.99 -8.57 -3.42
CA LEU A 189 -2.28 -7.30 -3.23
C LEU A 189 -2.82 -6.49 -2.04
N ALA A 190 -4.15 -6.47 -1.82
CA ALA A 190 -4.76 -5.80 -0.67
C ALA A 190 -4.30 -6.43 0.65
N ASN A 191 -4.25 -7.76 0.72
CA ASN A 191 -3.76 -8.49 1.88
C ASN A 191 -2.27 -8.23 2.14
N LEU A 192 -1.44 -8.18 1.09
CA LEU A 192 -0.03 -7.82 1.19
C LEU A 192 0.14 -6.37 1.66
N SER A 193 -0.63 -5.42 1.12
CA SER A 193 -0.59 -4.02 1.57
C SER A 193 -0.94 -3.90 3.04
N CYS A 194 -2.00 -4.58 3.51
CA CYS A 194 -2.34 -4.62 4.94
C CYS A 194 -1.23 -5.27 5.78
N ALA A 195 -0.55 -6.31 5.27
CA ALA A 195 0.57 -6.93 5.96
C ALA A 195 1.72 -5.93 6.17
N PHE A 196 2.09 -5.18 5.12
CA PHE A 196 3.18 -4.21 5.19
C PHE A 196 2.83 -2.99 6.03
N ASP A 197 1.59 -2.50 6.00
CA ASP A 197 1.11 -1.47 6.91
C ASP A 197 1.15 -1.92 8.38
N CYS A 198 0.77 -3.17 8.66
CA CYS A 198 0.87 -3.75 9.99
C CYS A 198 2.33 -3.84 10.45
N LEU A 199 3.23 -4.29 9.57
CA LEU A 199 4.67 -4.34 9.85
C LEU A 199 5.23 -2.95 10.13
N GLU A 200 4.85 -1.92 9.36
CA GLU A 200 5.26 -0.53 9.60
C GLU A 200 4.81 -0.05 10.99
N ASN A 201 3.58 -0.35 11.40
CA ASN A 201 3.10 -0.05 12.75
C ASN A 201 3.90 -0.80 13.84
N LEU A 202 4.23 -2.08 13.61
CA LEU A 202 5.02 -2.89 14.56
C LEU A 202 6.46 -2.42 14.65
N GLN A 203 7.08 -2.02 13.53
CA GLN A 203 8.40 -1.40 13.52
C GLN A 203 8.41 -0.06 14.27
N ALA A 204 7.31 0.70 14.18
CA ALA A 204 7.15 1.98 14.87
C ALA A 204 6.67 1.84 16.32
N THR A 205 6.68 0.64 16.94
CA THR A 205 6.13 0.39 18.29
C THR A 205 6.63 1.38 19.33
N HIS A 206 7.94 1.58 19.41
CA HIS A 206 8.54 2.54 20.35
C HIS A 206 7.98 3.94 20.15
N TYR A 207 7.97 4.40 18.92
CA TYR A 207 7.48 5.73 18.56
C TYR A 207 5.97 5.88 18.84
N CYS A 208 5.18 4.86 18.54
CA CYS A 208 3.73 4.88 18.82
C CYS A 208 3.44 4.98 20.32
N LEU A 209 4.08 4.13 21.13
CA LEU A 209 3.87 4.11 22.58
C LEU A 209 4.38 5.39 23.25
N GLN A 210 5.54 5.90 22.82
CA GLN A 210 6.08 7.17 23.30
C GLN A 210 5.15 8.35 22.98
N THR A 211 4.65 8.41 21.74
CA THR A 211 3.73 9.48 21.31
C THR A 211 2.41 9.43 22.07
N ALA A 212 1.87 8.22 22.28
CA ALA A 212 0.66 8.01 23.08
C ALA A 212 0.86 8.44 24.55
N TYR A 213 2.01 8.11 25.13
CA TYR A 213 2.38 8.54 26.50
C TYR A 213 2.52 10.06 26.58
N GLN A 214 3.26 10.67 25.63
CA GLN A 214 3.39 12.12 25.52
C GLN A 214 2.03 12.83 25.52
N LYS A 215 1.10 12.35 24.68
CA LYS A 215 -0.24 12.90 24.58
C LYS A 215 -1.04 12.76 25.89
N LYS A 216 -1.01 11.57 26.47
CA LYS A 216 -1.73 11.25 27.70
C LYS A 216 -1.27 12.10 28.89
N GLU A 217 0.03 12.21 29.09
CA GLU A 217 0.63 12.94 30.22
C GLU A 217 0.77 14.43 29.95
N ASN A 218 0.44 14.90 28.75
CA ASN A 218 0.56 16.30 28.30
C ASN A 218 1.97 16.88 28.57
N ILE A 219 3.00 16.14 28.21
CA ILE A 219 4.42 16.47 28.41
C ILE A 219 5.11 16.79 27.09
N THR A 220 6.34 17.35 27.16
CA THR A 220 7.14 17.60 25.96
C THR A 220 7.66 16.31 25.34
N ARG A 221 8.08 16.36 24.07
CA ARG A 221 8.69 15.24 23.37
C ARG A 221 9.95 14.75 24.07
N GLU A 222 10.78 15.69 24.57
CA GLU A 222 12.02 15.39 25.28
C GLU A 222 11.74 14.66 26.60
N GLN A 223 10.72 15.07 27.35
CA GLN A 223 10.31 14.40 28.58
C GLN A 223 9.77 12.99 28.29
N ALA A 224 8.96 12.83 27.26
CA ALA A 224 8.46 11.52 26.83
C ALA A 224 9.61 10.63 26.36
N PHE A 225 10.56 11.16 25.59
CA PHE A 225 11.75 10.43 25.17
C PHE A 225 12.57 9.93 26.38
N ALA A 226 12.83 10.79 27.34
CA ALA A 226 13.55 10.42 28.56
C ALA A 226 12.85 9.29 29.35
N ALA A 227 11.51 9.33 29.44
CA ALA A 227 10.74 8.30 30.13
C ALA A 227 10.73 6.94 29.38
N PHE A 228 11.04 6.93 28.08
CA PHE A 228 11.04 5.73 27.23
C PHE A 228 12.44 5.20 26.89
N LEU A 229 13.53 5.85 27.35
CA LEU A 229 14.90 5.40 27.11
C LEU A 229 15.18 3.98 27.59
N ASP A 230 14.56 3.58 28.71
CA ASP A 230 14.77 2.29 29.36
C ASP A 230 13.70 1.24 29.01
N ILE A 231 12.78 1.56 28.10
CA ILE A 231 11.78 0.58 27.67
C ILE A 231 12.39 -0.33 26.62
N HIS A 232 12.82 -1.49 27.07
CA HIS A 232 13.29 -2.56 26.18
C HIS A 232 12.10 -3.34 25.63
N LEU A 233 12.12 -3.57 24.30
CA LEU A 233 11.25 -4.57 23.71
C LEU A 233 11.71 -5.95 24.19
N PRO A 234 10.78 -6.90 24.46
CA PRO A 234 11.18 -8.27 24.77
C PRO A 234 12.08 -8.88 23.68
N ASP A 235 13.03 -9.75 24.06
CA ASP A 235 13.96 -10.39 23.11
C ASP A 235 13.24 -11.13 21.97
N ASP A 236 12.05 -11.66 22.25
CA ASP A 236 11.20 -12.36 21.31
C ASP A 236 10.20 -11.44 20.61
N PHE A 237 10.28 -10.13 20.80
CA PHE A 237 9.30 -9.19 20.24
C PHE A 237 9.17 -9.32 18.74
N HIS A 238 10.28 -9.47 18.03
CA HIS A 238 10.35 -9.54 16.58
C HIS A 238 9.98 -10.90 15.97
N ASN A 239 9.64 -11.91 16.79
CA ASN A 239 9.24 -13.24 16.32
C ASN A 239 8.00 -13.24 15.40
N TYR A 240 7.23 -12.13 15.38
CA TYR A 240 6.11 -11.96 14.46
C TYR A 240 6.52 -11.96 12.98
N LEU A 241 7.78 -11.61 12.66
CA LEU A 241 8.25 -11.50 11.27
C LEU A 241 8.05 -12.79 10.46
N LYS A 242 8.20 -13.95 11.09
CA LYS A 242 8.00 -15.26 10.46
C LYS A 242 6.55 -15.48 9.99
N ASP A 243 5.60 -14.76 10.55
CA ASP A 243 4.16 -14.89 10.26
C ASP A 243 3.70 -13.92 9.16
N PHE A 244 4.61 -13.07 8.66
CA PHE A 244 4.32 -12.09 7.62
C PHE A 244 4.95 -12.46 6.27
N PRO A 245 4.26 -12.13 5.16
CA PRO A 245 4.68 -12.53 3.81
C PRO A 245 5.79 -11.61 3.23
N VAL A 246 6.87 -11.37 3.99
CA VAL A 246 7.94 -10.42 3.58
C VAL A 246 8.68 -10.86 2.31
N ASN A 247 8.73 -12.17 2.04
CA ASN A 247 9.37 -12.74 0.86
C ASN A 247 8.35 -13.13 -0.24
N HIS A 248 7.11 -12.61 -0.17
CA HIS A 248 6.11 -12.93 -1.18
C HIS A 248 6.53 -12.39 -2.55
N PRO A 249 6.40 -13.19 -3.65
CA PRO A 249 6.83 -12.76 -4.99
C PRO A 249 6.22 -11.44 -5.47
N LEU A 250 4.99 -11.12 -5.01
CA LEU A 250 4.28 -9.89 -5.38
C LEU A 250 4.53 -8.71 -4.42
N ALA A 251 5.40 -8.87 -3.40
CA ALA A 251 5.67 -7.81 -2.41
C ALA A 251 6.15 -6.51 -3.06
N LEU A 252 6.96 -6.61 -4.11
CA LEU A 252 7.48 -5.45 -4.84
C LEU A 252 6.40 -4.60 -5.52
N TYR A 253 5.20 -5.14 -5.75
CA TYR A 253 4.08 -4.32 -6.22
C TYR A 253 3.60 -3.31 -5.17
N CYS A 254 3.68 -3.67 -3.88
CA CYS A 254 3.08 -2.89 -2.80
C CYS A 254 3.87 -1.63 -2.47
N TYR A 255 3.18 -0.49 -2.44
CA TYR A 255 3.78 0.82 -2.18
C TYR A 255 4.57 0.88 -0.86
N ASN A 256 4.02 0.28 0.21
CA ASN A 256 4.62 0.35 1.55
C ASN A 256 5.73 -0.69 1.79
N TYR A 257 5.90 -1.69 0.91
CA TYR A 257 6.96 -2.69 1.05
C TYR A 257 8.35 -2.07 1.19
N ARG A 258 8.64 -1.01 0.42
CA ARG A 258 9.93 -0.29 0.52
C ARG A 258 10.18 0.27 1.92
N ASN A 259 9.13 0.81 2.60
CA ASN A 259 9.29 1.36 3.95
C ASN A 259 9.68 0.26 4.94
N VAL A 260 9.02 -0.90 4.83
CA VAL A 260 9.34 -2.07 5.64
C VAL A 260 10.78 -2.50 5.44
N VAL A 261 11.25 -2.63 4.18
CA VAL A 261 12.63 -3.01 3.86
C VAL A 261 13.61 -1.94 4.35
N THR A 262 13.32 -0.66 4.10
CA THR A 262 14.19 0.44 4.52
C THR A 262 14.31 0.49 6.04
N ASN A 263 13.22 0.32 6.77
CA ASN A 263 13.25 0.27 8.23
C ASN A 263 14.11 -0.89 8.74
N PHE A 264 14.04 -2.07 8.10
CA PHE A 264 14.93 -3.18 8.46
C PHE A 264 16.41 -2.89 8.22
N LEU A 265 16.72 -2.18 7.13
CA LEU A 265 18.12 -1.89 6.78
C LEU A 265 18.75 -0.79 7.61
N TYR A 266 17.96 0.18 8.08
CA TYR A 266 18.47 1.38 8.73
C TYR A 266 18.08 1.51 10.21
N ASP A 267 17.22 0.63 10.72
CA ASP A 267 16.87 0.65 12.14
C ASP A 267 17.99 -0.01 12.96
N THR A 268 18.69 0.80 13.74
CA THR A 268 19.76 0.36 14.63
C THR A 268 19.28 -0.57 15.75
N HIS A 269 17.97 -0.69 15.95
CA HIS A 269 17.37 -1.63 16.92
C HIS A 269 17.25 -3.06 16.36
N TYR A 270 17.41 -3.22 15.04
CA TYR A 270 17.48 -4.54 14.43
C TYR A 270 18.95 -4.93 14.27
N ASP A 271 19.39 -5.93 15.02
CA ASP A 271 20.67 -6.58 14.76
C ASP A 271 20.60 -7.27 13.38
N PRO A 272 21.40 -6.85 12.38
CA PRO A 272 21.38 -7.46 11.05
C PRO A 272 21.60 -8.98 11.08
N LEU A 273 22.38 -9.51 12.04
CA LEU A 273 22.63 -10.93 12.20
C LEU A 273 21.43 -11.69 12.76
N SER A 274 20.58 -11.02 13.54
CA SER A 274 19.34 -11.62 14.01
C SER A 274 18.27 -11.67 12.92
N MET A 275 18.34 -10.77 11.95
CA MET A 275 17.39 -10.68 10.83
C MET A 275 17.59 -11.79 9.79
N GLU A 276 18.83 -12.25 9.59
CA GLU A 276 19.13 -13.39 8.70
C GLU A 276 18.29 -14.62 9.05
N LYS A 277 18.02 -14.82 10.34
CA LYS A 277 17.19 -15.90 10.88
C LYS A 277 15.71 -15.83 10.45
N TYR A 278 15.19 -14.65 10.07
CA TYR A 278 13.79 -14.42 9.76
C TYR A 278 13.52 -14.13 8.28
N LEU A 279 14.55 -13.85 7.49
CA LEU A 279 14.43 -13.51 6.08
C LEU A 279 14.82 -14.67 5.14
N LEU A 280 15.44 -15.73 5.64
CA LEU A 280 15.75 -16.98 4.94
C LEU A 280 14.76 -18.08 5.29
#